data_e16e1e6b636223fe0ad401782c0342d0
#
_entry.id   e16e1e6b636223fe0ad401782c0342d0
#
_cell.length_a   1.000
_cell.length_b   1.000
_cell.length_c   1.000
_cell.angle_alpha   90.00
_cell.angle_beta   90.00
_cell.angle_gamma   90.00
#
_symmetry.space_group_name_H-M   'P 1'
#
loop_
_entity.id
_entity.type
_entity.pdbx_description
1 polymer ?
#
loop_
_entity_poly.entity_id
_entity_poly.type
_entity_poly.pdbx_seq_one_letter_code
_entity_poly.pdbx_strand_id
1 'polypeptide(L)'
;MRARALPISTLLLLMVATPVVAQLITIRTVPISQSHQFDLFPSVRKGMGGVAIAVDDSLGDPFSNPAKGSRFGASSFFGSPGLYSVSSRAGAGRTLPLGALVRSGDWFGAASVAVQQVDLSENAVFALQVPIACRVCDTRLVDVPSSGRSNGNAYTYTMLGKVFPNAGISLGGSVFWAGLNGIDGVDLLYAGSSRLRQDGHAIDLRFGAQKEWVGDRSLSALVVHNRFATTHDVFYLDTFWDPGTRQFDQRPRREENLDHTNTWGLHLQYAQPLAAHGWRLGWTATTNLMSHPKLPNYQIQQIQSIPRDPGNSEAFNFGVGLSKVAQASTFALDLLYEPIWSYTWADAAGPIETATGQTIPTGGKTVENWFRFNNAILRMGLAQDLPFGRGTKAVGLQLGLAIHSINYSLDQRDNVGATTRGLDEGWVEWAPTWGLSLRFPAWEVRYRGQVTNGTGRPGVFAGGIAVAEPLRGNVLVAPNGPLTLSGVRVMTHQVSVSFPFR
;
A
#
# COMPACT_ATOMS: atom_id res chain seq x y z
N MET A 1 2.65 -34.69 26.43
CA MET A 1 3.29 -33.54 25.79
C MET A 1 2.25 -32.45 25.63
N ARG A 2 2.29 -31.43 26.49
CA ARG A 2 1.34 -30.30 26.44
C ARG A 2 1.94 -29.28 25.50
N ALA A 3 1.35 -29.11 24.30
CA ALA A 3 1.67 -28.01 23.41
C ALA A 3 1.23 -26.71 24.12
N ARG A 4 2.17 -25.92 24.60
CA ARG A 4 1.93 -24.56 25.06
C ARG A 4 1.61 -23.71 23.84
N ALA A 5 0.36 -23.30 23.70
CA ALA A 5 -0.02 -22.25 22.75
C ALA A 5 0.71 -20.96 23.17
N LEU A 6 1.67 -20.54 22.36
CA LEU A 6 2.34 -19.25 22.49
C LEU A 6 1.37 -18.16 22.04
N PRO A 7 1.25 -17.05 22.77
CA PRO A 7 0.49 -15.90 22.31
C PRO A 7 1.22 -15.32 21.09
N ILE A 8 0.57 -15.37 19.94
CA ILE A 8 1.00 -14.64 18.76
C ILE A 8 0.63 -13.19 19.04
N SER A 9 1.53 -12.50 19.74
CA SER A 9 1.41 -11.06 19.94
C SER A 9 1.52 -10.38 18.59
N THR A 10 0.40 -9.94 18.13
CA THR A 10 0.09 -8.91 17.17
C THR A 10 1.22 -8.46 16.26
N LEU A 11 1.47 -9.24 15.21
CA LEU A 11 2.26 -8.82 14.09
C LEU A 11 1.39 -7.97 13.16
N LEU A 12 0.87 -6.87 13.66
CA LEU A 12 0.17 -5.87 12.86
C LEU A 12 1.14 -4.76 12.47
N LEU A 13 2.19 -5.11 11.73
CA LEU A 13 2.90 -4.11 10.93
C LEU A 13 2.01 -3.77 9.73
N LEU A 14 1.19 -2.77 9.96
CA LEU A 14 0.29 -2.22 8.99
C LEU A 14 1.03 -1.66 7.79
N MET A 15 0.56 -2.11 6.69
CA MET A 15 0.72 -1.56 5.38
C MET A 15 0.37 -0.08 5.40
N VAL A 16 1.38 0.76 5.32
CA VAL A 16 1.16 2.09 4.78
C VAL A 16 0.75 1.88 3.34
N ALA A 17 -0.54 2.08 3.06
CA ALA A 17 -1.00 2.18 1.69
C ALA A 17 -0.20 3.31 1.06
N THR A 18 0.81 2.97 0.29
CA THR A 18 1.65 3.97 -0.35
C THR A 18 0.84 4.68 -1.40
N PRO A 19 0.74 6.00 -1.32
CA PRO A 19 0.35 6.74 -2.50
C PRO A 19 1.32 6.36 -3.61
N VAL A 20 0.76 5.99 -4.73
CA VAL A 20 1.49 5.58 -5.90
C VAL A 20 2.56 6.60 -6.17
N VAL A 21 3.78 6.24 -5.93
CA VAL A 21 4.92 6.52 -6.77
C VAL A 21 6.18 5.91 -6.16
N ALA A 22 7.07 5.42 -6.99
CA ALA A 22 8.30 4.68 -6.80
C ALA A 22 9.31 5.14 -5.69
N GLN A 23 8.89 5.88 -4.69
CA GLN A 23 9.80 6.56 -3.75
C GLN A 23 9.45 6.35 -2.27
N LEU A 24 8.26 5.83 -1.98
CA LEU A 24 7.93 5.34 -0.66
C LEU A 24 7.98 3.82 -0.66
N ILE A 25 8.83 3.25 0.18
CA ILE A 25 9.04 1.81 0.30
C ILE A 25 8.06 1.29 1.32
N THR A 26 7.22 0.33 0.92
CA THR A 26 6.21 -0.27 1.78
C THR A 26 6.77 -1.45 2.55
N ILE A 27 6.57 -1.48 3.86
CA ILE A 27 6.92 -2.63 4.70
C ILE A 27 5.71 -3.55 4.80
N ARG A 28 5.86 -4.81 4.38
CA ARG A 28 4.79 -5.80 4.36
C ARG A 28 5.24 -7.07 5.05
N THR A 29 4.54 -7.44 6.12
CA THR A 29 4.85 -8.64 6.93
C THR A 29 3.84 -9.77 6.72
N VAL A 30 2.79 -9.54 5.93
CA VAL A 30 1.76 -10.54 5.63
C VAL A 30 1.39 -10.50 4.14
N PRO A 31 1.19 -11.66 3.50
CA PRO A 31 0.88 -11.76 2.08
C PRO A 31 -0.60 -11.47 1.77
N ILE A 32 -1.17 -10.45 2.37
CA ILE A 32 -2.55 -10.03 2.12
C ILE A 32 -2.62 -9.24 0.83
N SER A 33 -3.64 -9.53 0.01
CA SER A 33 -3.86 -8.85 -1.26
C SER A 33 -4.12 -7.36 -1.05
N GLN A 34 -3.42 -6.56 -1.83
CA GLN A 34 -3.62 -5.12 -1.90
C GLN A 34 -3.89 -4.71 -3.33
N SER A 35 -4.80 -3.77 -3.50
CA SER A 35 -5.03 -3.13 -4.79
C SER A 35 -4.07 -1.96 -5.00
N HIS A 36 -4.12 -1.42 -6.20
CA HIS A 36 -3.48 -0.15 -6.53
C HIS A 36 -4.43 1.03 -6.27
N GLN A 37 -4.96 1.11 -5.04
CA GLN A 37 -5.94 2.11 -4.61
C GLN A 37 -5.51 3.55 -4.90
N PHE A 38 -4.21 3.85 -4.70
CA PHE A 38 -3.65 5.18 -4.89
C PHE A 38 -3.11 5.44 -6.31
N ASP A 39 -3.44 4.59 -7.26
CA ASP A 39 -3.01 4.70 -8.65
C ASP A 39 -3.86 5.72 -9.43
N LEU A 40 -3.81 6.98 -8.99
CA LEU A 40 -4.71 8.06 -9.39
C LEU A 40 -4.33 8.70 -10.73
N PHE A 41 -3.05 8.68 -11.10
CA PHE A 41 -2.53 9.49 -12.19
C PHE A 41 -2.35 8.70 -13.48
N PRO A 42 -2.50 9.35 -14.65
CA PRO A 42 -2.20 8.72 -15.92
C PRO A 42 -0.71 8.38 -16.04
N SER A 43 -0.39 7.38 -16.83
CA SER A 43 0.98 6.95 -17.07
C SER A 43 1.11 6.32 -18.46
N VAL A 44 2.28 6.52 -19.06
CA VAL A 44 2.65 5.88 -20.33
C VAL A 44 3.21 4.47 -20.11
N ARG A 45 3.75 4.15 -18.91
CA ARG A 45 4.54 2.93 -18.68
C ARG A 45 3.86 1.84 -17.87
N LYS A 46 2.74 2.13 -17.25
CA LYS A 46 2.08 1.15 -16.36
C LYS A 46 1.70 -0.15 -17.09
N GLY A 47 1.36 -0.10 -18.37
CA GLY A 47 1.13 -1.28 -19.20
C GLY A 47 2.40 -2.09 -19.52
N MET A 48 3.59 -1.52 -19.24
CA MET A 48 4.91 -2.14 -19.42
C MET A 48 5.49 -2.68 -18.11
N GLY A 49 4.69 -3.21 -17.18
CA GLY A 49 5.19 -3.71 -15.90
C GLY A 49 5.62 -2.63 -14.91
N GLY A 50 5.37 -1.35 -15.21
CA GLY A 50 5.78 -0.24 -14.35
C GLY A 50 7.29 0.04 -14.36
N VAL A 51 8.01 -0.31 -15.44
CA VAL A 51 9.43 0.05 -15.63
C VAL A 51 9.62 1.57 -15.52
N ALA A 52 10.66 2.02 -14.83
CA ALA A 52 10.78 3.42 -14.45
C ALA A 52 12.21 3.98 -14.46
N ILE A 53 13.25 3.12 -14.44
CA ILE A 53 14.62 3.57 -14.15
C ILE A 53 15.27 4.16 -15.40
N ALA A 54 15.17 3.47 -16.54
CA ALA A 54 15.79 3.89 -17.80
C ALA A 54 14.79 4.36 -18.85
N VAL A 55 13.49 4.45 -18.52
CA VAL A 55 12.41 4.92 -19.40
C VAL A 55 11.71 6.10 -18.76
N ASP A 56 11.54 7.17 -19.49
CA ASP A 56 10.80 8.35 -19.04
C ASP A 56 9.29 8.17 -19.26
N ASP A 57 8.50 8.72 -18.36
CA ASP A 57 7.03 8.79 -18.45
C ASP A 57 6.57 10.23 -18.37
N SER A 58 6.31 10.83 -19.53
CA SER A 58 5.92 12.23 -19.61
C SER A 58 4.60 12.55 -18.88
N LEU A 59 3.75 11.54 -18.64
CA LEU A 59 2.49 11.72 -17.92
C LEU A 59 2.61 11.36 -16.43
N GLY A 60 3.32 10.29 -16.09
CA GLY A 60 3.40 9.76 -14.72
C GLY A 60 4.55 10.34 -13.89
N ASP A 61 5.70 10.57 -14.51
CA ASP A 61 6.89 11.05 -13.80
C ASP A 61 6.71 12.38 -13.04
N PRO A 62 5.97 13.37 -13.55
CA PRO A 62 5.74 14.63 -12.85
C PRO A 62 5.02 14.47 -11.52
N PHE A 63 4.12 13.49 -11.40
CA PHE A 63 3.45 13.18 -10.15
C PHE A 63 4.35 12.42 -9.17
N SER A 64 5.42 11.81 -9.69
CA SER A 64 6.47 11.15 -8.91
C SER A 64 7.49 12.13 -8.38
N ASN A 65 8.07 12.90 -9.28
CA ASN A 65 9.05 13.96 -9.00
C ASN A 65 8.58 15.25 -9.68
N PRO A 66 8.13 16.25 -8.92
CA PRO A 66 7.54 17.46 -9.47
C PRO A 66 8.49 18.22 -10.41
N ALA A 67 9.81 18.09 -10.27
CA ALA A 67 10.76 18.72 -11.19
C ALA A 67 10.68 18.16 -12.63
N LYS A 68 10.21 16.92 -12.80
CA LYS A 68 10.01 16.31 -14.12
C LYS A 68 8.80 16.88 -14.88
N GLY A 69 8.02 17.76 -14.26
CA GLY A 69 7.00 18.57 -14.95
C GLY A 69 7.57 19.48 -16.05
N SER A 70 8.87 19.75 -16.04
CA SER A 70 9.58 20.41 -17.15
C SER A 70 9.41 19.69 -18.49
N ARG A 71 9.08 18.40 -18.48
CA ARG A 71 8.95 17.54 -19.67
C ARG A 71 7.53 17.50 -20.25
N PHE A 72 6.57 18.24 -19.69
CA PHE A 72 5.27 18.40 -20.33
C PHE A 72 5.41 19.03 -21.72
N GLY A 73 4.92 18.36 -22.72
CA GLY A 73 4.95 18.84 -24.09
C GLY A 73 3.96 19.99 -24.34
N ALA A 74 2.80 19.94 -23.68
CA ALA A 74 1.72 20.92 -23.80
C ALA A 74 0.83 20.88 -22.56
N SER A 75 0.12 21.99 -22.32
CA SER A 75 -0.96 22.00 -21.32
C SER A 75 -2.06 21.03 -21.73
N SER A 76 -2.60 20.29 -20.76
CA SER A 76 -3.66 19.31 -21.04
C SER A 76 -4.56 19.09 -19.84
N PHE A 77 -5.84 18.84 -20.10
CA PHE A 77 -6.75 18.24 -19.14
C PHE A 77 -6.64 16.73 -19.22
N PHE A 78 -6.82 16.04 -18.10
CA PHE A 78 -6.90 14.60 -18.07
C PHE A 78 -8.01 14.10 -17.13
N GLY A 79 -8.59 12.95 -17.48
CA GLY A 79 -9.37 12.10 -16.59
C GLY A 79 -8.79 10.70 -16.63
N SER A 80 -8.67 10.05 -15.47
CA SER A 80 -8.02 8.75 -15.38
C SER A 80 -8.81 7.76 -14.50
N PRO A 81 -10.12 7.51 -14.85
CA PRO A 81 -10.94 6.58 -14.08
C PRO A 81 -10.27 5.20 -13.99
N GLY A 82 -10.28 4.66 -12.79
CA GLY A 82 -9.74 3.36 -12.45
C GLY A 82 -10.73 2.52 -11.67
N LEU A 83 -10.62 1.22 -11.80
CA LEU A 83 -11.36 0.26 -11.00
C LEU A 83 -10.46 -0.94 -10.67
N TYR A 84 -10.67 -1.52 -9.52
CA TYR A 84 -10.06 -2.78 -9.15
C TYR A 84 -11.10 -3.71 -8.51
N SER A 85 -10.84 -4.98 -8.59
CA SER A 85 -11.62 -6.01 -7.90
C SER A 85 -10.71 -7.11 -7.37
N VAL A 86 -11.04 -7.59 -6.18
CA VAL A 86 -10.37 -8.73 -5.56
C VAL A 86 -11.28 -9.95 -5.72
N SER A 87 -10.73 -11.05 -6.23
CA SER A 87 -11.51 -12.27 -6.46
C SER A 87 -12.12 -12.78 -5.15
N SER A 88 -13.14 -13.63 -5.27
CA SER A 88 -13.85 -14.21 -4.12
C SER A 88 -14.50 -13.15 -3.21
N ARG A 89 -14.93 -12.03 -3.78
CA ARG A 89 -15.58 -10.91 -3.08
C ARG A 89 -14.76 -10.34 -1.92
N ALA A 90 -13.44 -10.36 -2.06
CA ALA A 90 -12.52 -9.90 -1.02
C ALA A 90 -12.20 -8.39 -1.11
N GLY A 91 -12.99 -7.61 -1.83
CA GLY A 91 -12.89 -6.18 -1.94
C GLY A 91 -13.00 -5.68 -3.39
N ALA A 92 -13.27 -4.41 -3.55
CA ALA A 92 -13.29 -3.72 -4.83
C ALA A 92 -13.12 -2.20 -4.63
N GLY A 93 -12.85 -1.48 -5.70
CA GLY A 93 -12.88 -0.02 -5.65
C GLY A 93 -12.95 0.62 -7.02
N ARG A 94 -13.42 1.84 -7.04
CA ARG A 94 -13.53 2.68 -8.23
C ARG A 94 -13.13 4.10 -7.91
N THR A 95 -12.33 4.68 -8.79
CA THR A 95 -11.74 6.01 -8.57
C THR A 95 -11.95 6.86 -9.82
N LEU A 96 -12.28 8.12 -9.63
CA LEU A 96 -12.43 9.10 -10.70
C LEU A 96 -11.49 10.29 -10.45
N PRO A 97 -10.25 10.24 -10.93
CA PRO A 97 -9.33 11.37 -10.93
C PRO A 97 -9.61 12.28 -12.14
N LEU A 98 -9.60 13.58 -11.89
CA LEU A 98 -9.66 14.63 -12.90
C LEU A 98 -8.57 15.64 -12.61
N GLY A 99 -7.91 16.17 -13.63
CA GLY A 99 -6.85 17.14 -13.42
C GLY A 99 -6.41 17.86 -14.67
N ALA A 100 -5.47 18.77 -14.45
CA ALA A 100 -4.83 19.55 -15.51
C ALA A 100 -3.33 19.62 -15.29
N LEU A 101 -2.60 19.60 -16.40
CA LEU A 101 -1.19 19.92 -16.52
C LEU A 101 -1.08 21.25 -17.24
N VAL A 102 -0.31 22.18 -16.72
CA VAL A 102 -0.19 23.54 -17.27
C VAL A 102 1.26 23.87 -17.48
N ARG A 103 1.58 24.42 -18.65
CA ARG A 103 2.89 24.97 -18.97
C ARG A 103 2.75 26.39 -19.52
N SER A 104 3.52 27.32 -18.96
CA SER A 104 3.55 28.71 -19.39
C SER A 104 4.99 29.23 -19.33
N GLY A 105 5.64 29.35 -20.50
CA GLY A 105 7.06 29.68 -20.59
C GLY A 105 7.92 28.67 -19.83
N ASP A 106 8.71 29.19 -18.88
CA ASP A 106 9.56 28.35 -18.00
C ASP A 106 8.84 27.75 -16.81
N TRP A 107 7.60 28.14 -16.55
CA TRP A 107 6.81 27.62 -15.45
C TRP A 107 5.96 26.42 -15.88
N PHE A 108 5.80 25.49 -14.97
CA PHE A 108 4.92 24.34 -15.15
C PHE A 108 4.20 24.00 -13.82
N GLY A 109 3.05 23.40 -13.94
CA GLY A 109 2.27 23.02 -12.77
C GLY A 109 1.23 21.97 -13.08
N ALA A 110 0.63 21.41 -12.04
CA ALA A 110 -0.50 20.51 -12.14
C ALA A 110 -1.45 20.69 -10.98
N ALA A 111 -2.72 20.40 -11.22
CA ALA A 111 -3.72 20.24 -10.18
C ALA A 111 -4.60 19.03 -10.51
N SER A 112 -4.96 18.26 -9.49
CA SER A 112 -5.88 17.13 -9.65
C SER A 112 -6.73 16.94 -8.40
N VAL A 113 -7.96 16.49 -8.61
CA VAL A 113 -8.87 16.02 -7.57
C VAL A 113 -9.34 14.61 -7.93
N ALA A 114 -9.58 13.79 -6.93
CA ALA A 114 -10.17 12.49 -7.15
C ALA A 114 -11.17 12.14 -6.05
N VAL A 115 -12.21 11.41 -6.43
CA VAL A 115 -13.12 10.74 -5.51
C VAL A 115 -13.01 9.25 -5.73
N GLN A 116 -13.07 8.49 -4.65
CA GLN A 116 -12.95 7.05 -4.69
C GLN A 116 -13.99 6.40 -3.80
N GLN A 117 -14.54 5.31 -4.26
CA GLN A 117 -15.31 4.38 -3.47
C GLN A 117 -14.48 3.10 -3.27
N VAL A 118 -14.38 2.66 -2.02
CA VAL A 118 -13.74 1.39 -1.64
C VAL A 118 -14.81 0.49 -1.06
N ASP A 119 -14.96 -0.68 -1.63
CA ASP A 119 -15.90 -1.70 -1.16
C ASP A 119 -15.10 -2.75 -0.38
N LEU A 120 -15.39 -2.87 0.91
CA LEU A 120 -14.76 -3.85 1.80
C LEU A 120 -15.17 -5.28 1.47
N SER A 121 -14.45 -6.26 1.97
CA SER A 121 -14.74 -7.67 1.72
C SER A 121 -16.11 -8.11 2.27
N GLU A 122 -16.79 -9.00 1.56
CA GLU A 122 -18.11 -9.49 1.97
C GLU A 122 -18.04 -10.49 3.13
N ASN A 123 -16.86 -10.84 3.62
CA ASN A 123 -16.69 -11.94 4.57
C ASN A 123 -16.83 -11.57 6.03
N ALA A 124 -17.29 -10.40 6.32
CA ALA A 124 -17.30 -9.90 7.69
C ALA A 124 -18.31 -10.61 8.62
N VAL A 125 -19.30 -11.28 8.09
CA VAL A 125 -20.29 -11.91 8.96
C VAL A 125 -19.99 -13.38 9.11
N PHE A 126 -19.28 -13.74 10.17
CA PHE A 126 -19.37 -15.06 10.75
C PHE A 126 -20.77 -15.23 11.37
N ALA A 127 -21.74 -15.63 10.58
CA ALA A 127 -22.77 -16.43 11.16
C ALA A 127 -22.07 -17.73 11.58
N LEU A 128 -21.75 -17.88 12.87
CA LEU A 128 -21.43 -19.17 13.42
C LEU A 128 -22.64 -20.04 13.07
N GLN A 129 -22.51 -20.88 12.05
CA GLN A 129 -23.47 -21.96 11.88
C GLN A 129 -23.22 -22.90 13.06
N VAL A 130 -23.91 -22.61 14.15
CA VAL A 130 -23.98 -23.55 15.27
C VAL A 130 -24.43 -24.87 14.65
N PRO A 131 -23.67 -25.98 14.82
CA PRO A 131 -24.09 -27.26 14.27
C PRO A 131 -25.51 -27.51 14.72
N ILE A 132 -26.41 -27.87 13.79
CA ILE A 132 -27.85 -28.08 13.95
C ILE A 132 -28.22 -29.11 15.05
N ALA A 133 -27.27 -29.68 15.76
CA ALA A 133 -27.45 -30.57 16.88
C ALA A 133 -27.92 -29.89 18.18
N CYS A 134 -27.93 -28.57 18.26
CA CYS A 134 -28.45 -27.88 19.44
C CYS A 134 -29.93 -27.56 19.26
N ARG A 135 -30.80 -28.48 19.70
CA ARG A 135 -32.26 -28.32 19.64
C ARG A 135 -32.84 -27.25 20.58
N VAL A 136 -32.01 -26.52 21.33
CA VAL A 136 -32.43 -25.60 22.40
C VAL A 136 -31.67 -24.26 22.32
N CYS A 137 -30.85 -24.04 21.31
CA CYS A 137 -30.16 -22.77 21.15
C CYS A 137 -31.12 -21.76 20.52
N ASP A 138 -31.76 -20.94 21.35
CA ASP A 138 -32.46 -19.75 20.92
C ASP A 138 -31.39 -18.75 20.46
N THR A 139 -31.02 -18.82 19.17
CA THR A 139 -30.12 -17.87 18.53
C THR A 139 -30.91 -16.58 18.35
N ARG A 140 -30.99 -15.76 19.38
CA ARG A 140 -31.23 -14.34 19.19
C ARG A 140 -30.02 -13.81 18.46
N LEU A 141 -30.14 -13.74 17.15
CA LEU A 141 -29.21 -12.98 16.32
C LEU A 141 -29.25 -11.55 16.86
N VAL A 142 -28.21 -11.16 17.59
CA VAL A 142 -28.00 -9.77 17.93
C VAL A 142 -27.88 -9.06 16.59
N ASP A 143 -28.77 -8.11 16.37
CA ASP A 143 -28.77 -7.30 15.17
C ASP A 143 -27.42 -6.54 15.12
N VAL A 144 -26.44 -7.12 14.43
CA VAL A 144 -25.14 -6.48 14.25
C VAL A 144 -25.36 -5.39 13.21
N PRO A 145 -25.20 -4.12 13.59
CA PRO A 145 -25.38 -3.04 12.63
C PRO A 145 -24.49 -3.30 11.42
N SER A 146 -25.08 -3.57 10.26
CA SER A 146 -24.33 -3.68 9.03
C SER A 146 -23.64 -2.34 8.77
N SER A 147 -22.33 -2.27 8.91
CA SER A 147 -21.59 -1.13 8.37
C SER A 147 -21.84 -1.11 6.86
N GLY A 148 -22.08 0.07 6.30
CA GLY A 148 -22.07 0.21 4.86
C GLY A 148 -20.77 -0.37 4.34
N ARG A 149 -20.84 -1.29 3.37
CA ARG A 149 -19.67 -1.98 2.81
C ARG A 149 -18.80 -1.06 1.95
N SER A 150 -19.29 0.12 1.64
CA SER A 150 -18.65 1.12 0.79
C SER A 150 -18.23 2.34 1.59
N ASN A 151 -16.97 2.71 1.45
CA ASN A 151 -16.41 3.92 2.04
C ASN A 151 -15.92 4.87 0.94
N GLY A 152 -16.06 6.18 1.16
CA GLY A 152 -15.63 7.20 0.21
C GLY A 152 -14.33 7.86 0.64
N ASN A 153 -13.35 7.92 -0.27
CA ASN A 153 -12.12 8.68 -0.10
C ASN A 153 -12.11 9.90 -1.04
N ALA A 154 -11.36 10.92 -0.65
CA ALA A 154 -11.13 12.10 -1.48
C ALA A 154 -9.64 12.43 -1.54
N TYR A 155 -9.19 12.90 -2.69
CA TYR A 155 -7.79 13.19 -2.95
C TYR A 155 -7.65 14.54 -3.62
N THR A 156 -6.59 15.28 -3.25
CA THR A 156 -6.18 16.49 -3.94
C THR A 156 -4.67 16.45 -4.19
N TYR A 157 -4.26 16.98 -5.32
CA TYR A 157 -2.85 17.11 -5.68
C TYR A 157 -2.62 18.46 -6.34
N THR A 158 -1.53 19.12 -5.95
CA THR A 158 -1.05 20.34 -6.61
C THR A 158 0.45 20.28 -6.76
N MET A 159 0.95 20.85 -7.85
CA MET A 159 2.37 20.93 -8.18
C MET A 159 2.67 22.28 -8.85
N LEU A 160 3.84 22.84 -8.54
CA LEU A 160 4.39 24.00 -9.21
C LEU A 160 5.91 23.81 -9.37
N GLY A 161 6.44 24.24 -10.52
CA GLY A 161 7.87 24.20 -10.77
C GLY A 161 8.31 25.18 -11.84
N LYS A 162 9.64 25.30 -11.99
CA LYS A 162 10.28 26.20 -12.94
C LYS A 162 11.50 25.57 -13.58
N VAL A 163 11.65 25.81 -14.86
CA VAL A 163 12.85 25.46 -15.64
C VAL A 163 13.83 26.65 -15.62
N PHE A 164 15.09 26.32 -15.52
CA PHE A 164 16.22 27.26 -15.69
C PHE A 164 17.02 26.83 -16.92
N PRO A 165 16.64 27.28 -18.13
CA PRO A 165 17.16 26.72 -19.38
C PRO A 165 18.69 26.85 -19.51
N ASN A 166 19.26 27.99 -19.11
CA ASN A 166 20.71 28.23 -19.18
C ASN A 166 21.52 27.25 -18.32
N ALA A 167 20.93 26.76 -17.23
CA ALA A 167 21.56 25.80 -16.35
C ALA A 167 21.17 24.34 -16.71
N GLY A 168 20.17 24.13 -17.57
CA GLY A 168 19.57 22.80 -17.80
C GLY A 168 19.04 22.18 -16.54
N ILE A 169 18.48 22.99 -15.62
CA ILE A 169 17.95 22.56 -14.32
C ILE A 169 16.46 22.86 -14.27
N SER A 170 15.67 21.97 -13.69
CA SER A 170 14.30 22.23 -13.28
C SER A 170 14.12 21.92 -11.80
N LEU A 171 13.31 22.73 -11.12
CA LEU A 171 12.94 22.57 -9.73
C LEU A 171 11.41 22.50 -9.63
N GLY A 172 10.88 21.72 -8.70
CA GLY A 172 9.45 21.63 -8.49
C GLY A 172 9.09 21.17 -7.10
N GLY A 173 7.93 21.63 -6.62
CA GLY A 173 7.33 21.19 -5.37
C GLY A 173 5.91 20.71 -5.58
N SER A 174 5.47 19.75 -4.79
CA SER A 174 4.09 19.27 -4.82
C SER A 174 3.56 18.94 -3.43
N VAL A 175 2.24 19.01 -3.31
CA VAL A 175 1.46 18.61 -2.15
C VAL A 175 0.38 17.64 -2.60
N PHE A 176 0.31 16.49 -1.94
CA PHE A 176 -0.80 15.55 -2.07
C PHE A 176 -1.48 15.41 -0.71
N TRP A 177 -2.79 15.45 -0.71
CA TRP A 177 -3.62 15.19 0.45
C TRP A 177 -4.67 14.13 0.14
N ALA A 178 -4.89 13.20 1.07
CA ALA A 178 -5.89 12.17 1.00
C ALA A 178 -6.73 12.16 2.28
N GLY A 179 -8.05 12.26 2.17
CA GLY A 179 -9.01 11.94 3.22
C GLY A 179 -9.42 10.48 3.04
N LEU A 180 -9.21 9.65 4.06
CA LEU A 180 -9.27 8.20 3.99
C LEU A 180 -10.31 7.65 4.95
N ASN A 181 -11.42 7.14 4.41
CA ASN A 181 -12.45 6.41 5.15
C ASN A 181 -12.48 4.93 4.78
N GLY A 182 -11.65 4.50 3.83
CA GLY A 182 -11.48 3.11 3.41
C GLY A 182 -10.11 2.88 2.82
N ILE A 183 -9.37 1.92 3.39
CA ILE A 183 -8.07 1.48 2.89
C ILE A 183 -8.21 0.02 2.50
N ASP A 184 -7.95 -0.28 1.24
CA ASP A 184 -8.08 -1.61 0.67
C ASP A 184 -7.14 -2.60 1.34
N GLY A 185 -7.65 -3.79 1.64
CA GLY A 185 -6.90 -4.87 2.28
C GLY A 185 -6.73 -4.73 3.79
N VAL A 186 -7.03 -3.59 4.40
CA VAL A 186 -6.97 -3.41 5.86
C VAL A 186 -8.05 -4.21 6.56
N ASP A 187 -9.24 -4.32 5.98
CA ASP A 187 -10.33 -5.16 6.48
C ASP A 187 -9.94 -6.64 6.58
N LEU A 188 -9.05 -7.10 5.71
CA LEU A 188 -8.54 -8.46 5.74
C LEU A 188 -7.62 -8.74 6.94
N LEU A 189 -7.03 -7.70 7.53
CA LEU A 189 -6.24 -7.79 8.77
C LEU A 189 -7.11 -7.98 10.00
N TYR A 190 -8.36 -7.52 9.95
CA TYR A 190 -9.35 -7.61 11.01
C TYR A 190 -10.36 -8.72 10.75
N ALA A 191 -9.87 -9.85 10.24
CA ALA A 191 -10.70 -11.01 9.97
C ALA A 191 -11.53 -11.43 11.22
N GLY A 192 -12.81 -11.74 11.01
CA GLY A 192 -13.74 -12.07 12.09
C GLY A 192 -14.37 -10.86 12.78
N SER A 193 -14.02 -9.63 12.41
CA SER A 193 -14.76 -8.47 12.88
C SER A 193 -16.14 -8.39 12.21
N SER A 194 -17.13 -7.92 12.95
CA SER A 194 -18.48 -7.69 12.44
C SER A 194 -18.63 -6.29 11.83
N ARG A 195 -17.77 -5.36 12.22
CA ARG A 195 -17.72 -3.99 11.67
C ARG A 195 -16.31 -3.44 11.75
N LEU A 196 -15.89 -2.78 10.67
CA LEU A 196 -14.69 -1.97 10.59
C LEU A 196 -15.07 -0.58 10.09
N ARG A 197 -14.72 0.44 10.84
CA ARG A 197 -14.79 1.84 10.41
C ARG A 197 -13.37 2.40 10.40
N GLN A 198 -13.03 3.08 9.32
CA GLN A 198 -11.75 3.73 9.12
C GLN A 198 -11.97 5.24 9.01
N ASP A 199 -11.08 6.02 9.57
CA ASP A 199 -11.06 7.47 9.45
C ASP A 199 -9.62 7.96 9.52
N GLY A 200 -9.24 8.84 8.61
CA GLY A 200 -7.88 9.36 8.62
C GLY A 200 -7.50 10.20 7.42
N HIS A 201 -6.24 10.52 7.36
CA HIS A 201 -5.68 11.30 6.27
C HIS A 201 -4.22 10.95 6.02
N ALA A 202 -3.78 11.26 4.79
CA ALA A 202 -2.37 11.26 4.43
C ALA A 202 -1.98 12.60 3.79
N ILE A 203 -0.80 13.10 4.13
CA ILE A 203 -0.19 14.28 3.51
C ILE A 203 1.18 13.86 2.98
N ASP A 204 1.45 14.16 1.71
CA ASP A 204 2.73 13.89 1.06
C ASP A 204 3.26 15.19 0.44
N LEU A 205 4.42 15.63 0.91
CA LEU A 205 5.11 16.82 0.45
C LEU A 205 6.36 16.39 -0.30
N ARG A 206 6.55 16.92 -1.51
CA ARG A 206 7.70 16.60 -2.36
C ARG A 206 8.39 17.84 -2.83
N PHE A 207 9.72 17.79 -2.83
CA PHE A 207 10.56 18.77 -3.46
C PHE A 207 11.57 18.08 -4.36
N GLY A 208 11.50 18.36 -5.66
CA GLY A 208 12.30 17.74 -6.70
C GLY A 208 13.26 18.71 -7.39
N ALA A 209 14.36 18.16 -7.81
CA ALA A 209 15.32 18.80 -8.71
C ALA A 209 15.66 17.84 -9.85
N GLN A 210 15.83 18.37 -11.05
CA GLN A 210 16.31 17.62 -12.21
C GLN A 210 17.33 18.43 -12.97
N LYS A 211 18.42 17.76 -13.33
CA LYS A 211 19.47 18.25 -14.22
C LYS A 211 19.43 17.43 -15.50
N GLU A 212 19.40 18.11 -16.63
CA GLU A 212 19.53 17.52 -17.96
C GLU A 212 20.79 18.06 -18.62
N TRP A 213 21.54 17.15 -19.26
CA TRP A 213 22.73 17.50 -20.04
C TRP A 213 22.49 17.18 -21.51
N VAL A 214 23.29 17.78 -22.34
CA VAL A 214 23.35 17.45 -23.77
C VAL A 214 23.65 15.94 -23.91
N GLY A 215 22.95 15.27 -24.83
CA GLY A 215 23.09 13.83 -25.07
C GLY A 215 22.26 12.97 -24.13
N ASP A 216 21.06 13.42 -23.75
CA ASP A 216 20.03 12.65 -23.03
C ASP A 216 20.46 12.05 -21.68
N ARG A 217 21.49 12.63 -21.06
CA ARG A 217 21.83 12.29 -19.67
C ARG A 217 20.97 13.09 -18.73
N SER A 218 20.51 12.45 -17.67
CA SER A 218 19.70 13.13 -16.67
C SER A 218 20.01 12.64 -15.27
N LEU A 219 19.98 13.57 -14.31
CA LEU A 219 20.03 13.29 -12.89
C LEU A 219 18.81 13.92 -12.24
N SER A 220 18.06 13.17 -11.48
CA SER A 220 16.97 13.70 -10.68
C SER A 220 17.17 13.36 -9.20
N ALA A 221 16.83 14.32 -8.35
CA ALA A 221 16.79 14.18 -6.90
C ALA A 221 15.42 14.58 -6.39
N LEU A 222 14.96 13.92 -5.33
CA LEU A 222 13.68 14.19 -4.71
C LEU A 222 13.79 13.99 -3.21
N VAL A 223 13.27 14.94 -2.45
CA VAL A 223 13.01 14.81 -1.01
C VAL A 223 11.51 14.67 -0.82
N VAL A 224 11.12 13.71 0.03
CA VAL A 224 9.73 13.42 0.37
C VAL A 224 9.54 13.52 1.87
N HIS A 225 8.46 14.16 2.30
CA HIS A 225 7.94 14.04 3.65
C HIS A 225 6.50 13.56 3.58
N ASN A 226 6.25 12.37 4.11
CA ASN A 226 4.92 11.79 4.15
C ASN A 226 4.47 11.62 5.60
N ARG A 227 3.26 12.06 5.90
CA ARG A 227 2.58 11.81 7.17
C ARG A 227 1.29 11.07 6.90
N PHE A 228 1.18 9.90 7.49
CA PHE A 228 -0.01 9.06 7.44
C PHE A 228 -0.61 8.97 8.84
N ALA A 229 -1.91 9.15 8.98
CA ALA A 229 -2.61 9.08 10.25
C ALA A 229 -4.01 8.52 10.03
N THR A 230 -4.28 7.31 10.53
CA THR A 230 -5.58 6.66 10.44
C THR A 230 -5.97 6.02 11.76
N THR A 231 -7.28 5.94 11.98
CA THR A 231 -7.90 5.22 13.08
C THR A 231 -8.76 4.11 12.52
N HIS A 232 -8.63 2.91 13.07
CA HIS A 232 -9.44 1.75 12.73
C HIS A 232 -10.29 1.39 13.95
N ASP A 233 -11.59 1.64 13.88
CA ASP A 233 -12.59 1.28 14.88
C ASP A 233 -13.20 -0.07 14.50
N VAL A 234 -12.81 -1.10 15.24
CA VAL A 234 -13.11 -2.49 14.94
C VAL A 234 -14.06 -3.06 15.99
N PHE A 235 -15.15 -3.65 15.56
CA PHE A 235 -16.12 -4.27 16.43
C PHE A 235 -16.17 -5.77 16.18
N TYR A 236 -16.01 -6.54 17.24
CA TYR A 236 -16.12 -7.99 17.26
C TYR A 236 -17.31 -8.41 18.09
N LEU A 237 -17.89 -9.55 17.73
CA LEU A 237 -18.86 -10.27 18.52
C LEU A 237 -18.26 -11.65 18.85
N ASP A 238 -17.55 -11.70 19.96
CA ASP A 238 -16.88 -12.92 20.39
C ASP A 238 -17.94 -13.89 20.94
N THR A 239 -18.03 -15.10 20.36
CA THR A 239 -18.94 -16.15 20.82
C THR A 239 -18.14 -17.14 21.65
N PHE A 240 -18.59 -17.43 22.86
CA PHE A 240 -17.96 -18.37 23.76
C PHE A 240 -18.98 -19.31 24.42
N TRP A 241 -18.50 -20.49 24.84
CA TRP A 241 -19.28 -21.39 25.60
C TRP A 241 -19.24 -21.02 27.09
N ASP A 242 -20.40 -20.74 27.71
CA ASP A 242 -20.51 -20.54 29.14
C ASP A 242 -20.82 -21.87 29.83
N PRO A 243 -19.88 -22.46 30.58
CA PRO A 243 -20.12 -23.72 31.27
C PRO A 243 -21.12 -23.59 32.43
N GLY A 244 -21.33 -22.39 32.96
CA GLY A 244 -22.31 -22.14 34.04
C GLY A 244 -23.75 -22.22 33.57
N THR A 245 -24.05 -21.63 32.44
CA THR A 245 -25.38 -21.65 31.81
C THR A 245 -25.55 -22.79 30.83
N ARG A 246 -24.45 -23.46 30.41
CA ARG A 246 -24.41 -24.50 29.37
C ARG A 246 -24.99 -24.00 28.04
N GLN A 247 -24.71 -22.77 27.71
CA GLN A 247 -25.14 -22.10 26.47
C GLN A 247 -23.99 -21.34 25.82
N PHE A 248 -24.15 -21.08 24.52
CA PHE A 248 -23.27 -20.12 23.84
C PHE A 248 -23.73 -18.71 24.17
N ASP A 249 -22.81 -17.90 24.63
CA ASP A 249 -23.02 -16.49 24.90
C ASP A 249 -22.19 -15.64 23.96
N GLN A 250 -22.57 -14.37 23.78
CA GLN A 250 -21.91 -13.41 22.90
C GLN A 250 -21.46 -12.20 23.70
N ARG A 251 -20.20 -11.86 23.53
CA ARG A 251 -19.61 -10.70 24.18
C ARG A 251 -19.15 -9.69 23.12
N PRO A 252 -19.70 -8.47 23.13
CA PRO A 252 -19.22 -7.41 22.26
C PRO A 252 -17.83 -6.95 22.72
N ARG A 253 -16.91 -6.78 21.75
CA ARG A 253 -15.58 -6.23 21.97
C ARG A 253 -15.31 -5.17 20.91
N ARG A 254 -14.88 -4.00 21.34
CA ARG A 254 -14.48 -2.91 20.45
C ARG A 254 -13.01 -2.59 20.63
N GLU A 255 -12.32 -2.46 19.53
CA GLU A 255 -10.91 -2.08 19.47
C GLU A 255 -10.77 -0.81 18.62
N GLU A 256 -9.93 0.10 19.04
CA GLU A 256 -9.54 1.27 18.26
C GLU A 256 -8.05 1.22 18.01
N ASN A 257 -7.68 0.96 16.75
CA ASN A 257 -6.30 0.88 16.31
C ASN A 257 -5.88 2.21 15.69
N LEU A 258 -4.79 2.79 16.20
CA LEU A 258 -4.24 4.07 15.74
C LEU A 258 -2.97 3.82 14.94
N ASP A 259 -2.99 4.16 13.66
CA ASP A 259 -1.84 4.04 12.76
C ASP A 259 -1.33 5.42 12.37
N HIS A 260 -0.21 5.82 12.98
CA HIS A 260 0.47 7.07 12.66
C HIS A 260 1.89 6.78 12.22
N THR A 261 2.24 7.26 11.05
CA THR A 261 3.59 7.08 10.50
C THR A 261 4.08 8.38 9.88
N ASN A 262 5.29 8.80 10.24
CA ASN A 262 6.01 9.88 9.59
C ASN A 262 7.17 9.30 8.81
N THR A 263 7.28 9.64 7.54
CA THR A 263 8.33 9.16 6.64
C THR A 263 9.08 10.33 6.03
N TRP A 264 10.39 10.32 6.15
CA TRP A 264 11.30 11.15 5.36
C TRP A 264 11.98 10.28 4.31
N GLY A 265 11.98 10.73 3.07
CA GLY A 265 12.56 10.01 1.94
C GLY A 265 13.49 10.87 1.12
N LEU A 266 14.54 10.24 0.61
CA LEU A 266 15.42 10.78 -0.43
C LEU A 266 15.46 9.79 -1.58
N HIS A 267 15.26 10.29 -2.81
CA HIS A 267 15.36 9.47 -4.02
C HIS A 267 16.29 10.15 -5.01
N LEU A 268 17.21 9.37 -5.56
CA LEU A 268 18.13 9.77 -6.61
C LEU A 268 17.95 8.84 -7.81
N GLN A 269 17.91 9.40 -9.01
CA GLN A 269 17.86 8.62 -10.24
C GLN A 269 18.79 9.28 -11.27
N TYR A 270 19.66 8.46 -11.86
CA TYR A 270 20.53 8.87 -12.96
C TYR A 270 20.26 7.99 -14.17
N ALA A 271 20.25 8.58 -15.36
CA ALA A 271 20.10 7.84 -16.60
C ALA A 271 20.97 8.44 -17.70
N GLN A 272 21.56 7.59 -18.52
CA GLN A 272 22.41 7.97 -19.64
C GLN A 272 22.22 7.05 -20.84
N PRO A 273 22.33 7.55 -22.07
CA PRO A 273 22.42 6.68 -23.24
C PRO A 273 23.74 5.90 -23.24
N LEU A 274 23.69 4.69 -23.74
CA LEU A 274 24.86 3.91 -24.08
C LEU A 274 25.25 4.21 -25.55
N ALA A 275 26.54 4.13 -25.87
CA ALA A 275 27.06 4.47 -27.19
C ALA A 275 26.46 3.64 -28.35
N ALA A 276 25.78 2.53 -28.07
CA ALA A 276 25.25 1.61 -29.07
C ALA A 276 23.72 1.76 -29.23
N HIS A 277 23.28 2.30 -30.38
CA HIS A 277 22.01 2.01 -31.03
C HIS A 277 20.72 2.09 -30.15
N GLY A 278 20.51 3.22 -29.48
CA GLY A 278 19.25 3.49 -28.75
C GLY A 278 19.11 2.81 -27.40
N TRP A 279 20.19 2.26 -26.85
CA TRP A 279 20.23 1.75 -25.48
C TRP A 279 20.41 2.87 -24.47
N ARG A 280 19.73 2.78 -23.34
CA ARG A 280 19.85 3.66 -22.19
C ARG A 280 19.98 2.84 -20.91
N LEU A 281 20.91 3.26 -20.04
CA LEU A 281 21.17 2.65 -18.75
C LEU A 281 20.80 3.66 -17.66
N GLY A 282 20.17 3.17 -16.60
CA GLY A 282 19.79 4.00 -15.45
C GLY A 282 20.10 3.33 -14.13
N TRP A 283 20.26 4.16 -13.08
CA TRP A 283 20.40 3.72 -11.69
C TRP A 283 19.46 4.53 -10.82
N THR A 284 18.99 3.90 -9.76
CA THR A 284 18.20 4.57 -8.74
C THR A 284 18.67 4.16 -7.35
N ALA A 285 18.58 5.09 -6.42
CA ALA A 285 18.78 4.85 -4.99
C ALA A 285 17.70 5.62 -4.23
N THR A 286 17.03 4.94 -3.32
CA THR A 286 15.99 5.52 -2.45
C THR A 286 16.29 5.14 -1.02
N THR A 287 16.06 6.06 -0.09
CA THR A 287 16.03 5.78 1.35
C THR A 287 14.77 6.37 1.96
N ASN A 288 14.14 5.63 2.86
CA ASN A 288 13.04 6.09 3.68
C ASN A 288 13.34 5.83 5.15
N LEU A 289 13.25 6.88 5.95
CA LEU A 289 13.34 6.84 7.40
C LEU A 289 11.93 7.03 7.95
N MET A 290 11.39 6.00 8.59
CA MET A 290 10.02 5.97 9.09
C MET A 290 10.04 5.94 10.61
N SER A 291 9.20 6.76 11.22
CA SER A 291 8.95 6.74 12.66
C SER A 291 7.47 6.46 12.92
N HIS A 292 7.24 5.59 13.88
CA HIS A 292 5.91 5.25 14.39
C HIS A 292 5.82 5.81 15.80
N PRO A 293 5.20 7.00 16.00
CA PRO A 293 5.17 7.64 17.30
C PRO A 293 4.38 6.81 18.31
N LYS A 294 4.86 6.83 19.56
CA LYS A 294 4.15 6.25 20.67
C LYS A 294 2.88 7.07 20.93
N LEU A 295 1.74 6.41 20.82
CA LEU A 295 0.45 7.00 21.14
C LEU A 295 0.00 6.53 22.53
N PRO A 296 -0.65 7.41 23.34
CA PRO A 296 -1.17 7.00 24.63
C PRO A 296 -2.14 5.84 24.49
N ASN A 297 -1.93 4.79 25.26
CA ASN A 297 -2.87 3.70 25.37
C ASN A 297 -3.78 3.97 26.56
N TYR A 298 -5.08 4.14 26.31
CA TYR A 298 -6.07 4.38 27.37
C TYR A 298 -7.36 3.64 27.07
N GLN A 299 -8.07 3.29 28.12
CA GLN A 299 -9.34 2.61 28.05
C GLN A 299 -10.43 3.58 28.45
N ILE A 300 -11.38 3.85 27.56
CA ILE A 300 -12.55 4.71 27.80
C ILE A 300 -13.81 3.90 27.51
N GLN A 301 -14.71 3.79 28.51
CA GLN A 301 -16.04 3.21 28.33
C GLN A 301 -16.07 1.86 27.61
N GLN A 302 -15.22 0.90 28.00
CA GLN A 302 -15.09 -0.41 27.41
C GLN A 302 -14.49 -0.43 25.97
N ILE A 303 -13.96 0.68 25.51
CA ILE A 303 -13.18 0.75 24.27
C ILE A 303 -11.72 0.53 24.62
N GLN A 304 -11.12 -0.45 23.96
CA GLN A 304 -9.68 -0.66 24.04
C GLN A 304 -9.01 0.08 22.88
N SER A 305 -8.29 1.16 23.19
CA SER A 305 -7.44 1.85 22.21
C SER A 305 -6.11 1.12 22.11
N ILE A 306 -5.82 0.64 20.93
CA ILE A 306 -4.60 -0.09 20.63
C ILE A 306 -3.74 0.83 19.76
N PRO A 307 -2.66 1.43 20.30
CA PRO A 307 -1.73 2.13 19.45
C PRO A 307 -1.05 1.14 18.51
N ARG A 308 -0.75 1.57 17.29
CA ARG A 308 0.20 0.85 16.47
C ARG A 308 1.50 0.69 17.26
N ASP A 309 2.16 -0.43 17.10
CA ASP A 309 3.46 -0.68 17.72
C ASP A 309 4.39 0.49 17.42
N PRO A 310 4.81 1.27 18.44
CA PRO A 310 5.78 2.32 18.23
C PRO A 310 7.09 1.74 17.73
N GLY A 311 7.88 2.56 17.02
CA GLY A 311 9.12 2.06 16.46
C GLY A 311 9.74 2.96 15.41
N ASN A 312 10.78 2.44 14.80
CA ASN A 312 11.46 3.06 13.69
C ASN A 312 11.77 2.03 12.60
N SER A 313 11.75 2.48 11.36
CA SER A 313 12.10 1.63 10.22
C SER A 313 12.97 2.40 9.24
N GLU A 314 13.95 1.72 8.70
CA GLU A 314 14.86 2.22 7.67
C GLU A 314 14.71 1.33 6.46
N ALA A 315 14.32 1.90 5.33
CA ALA A 315 14.13 1.17 4.09
C ALA A 315 14.97 1.78 2.98
N PHE A 316 15.61 0.93 2.21
CA PHE A 316 16.43 1.32 1.07
C PHE A 316 15.97 0.59 -0.18
N ASN A 317 16.24 1.19 -1.32
CA ASN A 317 15.97 0.59 -2.62
C ASN A 317 17.08 1.00 -3.58
N PHE A 318 17.75 0.01 -4.16
CA PHE A 318 18.82 0.21 -5.15
C PHE A 318 18.40 -0.49 -6.44
N GLY A 319 18.40 0.25 -7.53
CA GLY A 319 17.95 -0.29 -8.80
C GLY A 319 18.84 0.02 -9.97
N VAL A 320 18.82 -0.88 -10.94
CA VAL A 320 19.44 -0.73 -12.27
C VAL A 320 18.34 -0.96 -13.31
N GLY A 321 18.29 -0.09 -14.31
CA GLY A 321 17.37 -0.19 -15.42
C GLY A 321 18.09 -0.15 -16.74
N LEU A 322 17.61 -0.94 -17.69
CA LEU A 322 18.09 -0.96 -19.07
C LEU A 322 16.89 -0.77 -19.99
N SER A 323 17.01 0.12 -20.97
CA SER A 323 15.99 0.25 -22.00
C SER A 323 16.61 0.34 -23.40
N LYS A 324 15.80 -0.05 -24.37
CA LYS A 324 16.13 0.10 -25.79
C LYS A 324 14.93 0.71 -26.51
N VAL A 325 15.17 1.82 -27.19
CA VAL A 325 14.21 2.43 -28.09
C VAL A 325 14.69 2.23 -29.52
N ALA A 326 13.88 1.55 -30.34
CA ALA A 326 14.17 1.25 -31.74
C ALA A 326 12.96 1.58 -32.58
N GLN A 327 13.01 2.66 -33.37
CA GLN A 327 11.91 3.13 -34.18
C GLN A 327 10.61 3.34 -33.35
N ALA A 328 9.66 2.42 -33.51
CA ALA A 328 8.35 2.46 -32.84
C ALA A 328 8.25 1.49 -31.66
N SER A 329 9.33 0.79 -31.32
CA SER A 329 9.38 -0.23 -30.28
C SER A 329 10.20 0.25 -29.08
N THR A 330 9.72 -0.02 -27.88
CA THR A 330 10.47 0.22 -26.63
C THR A 330 10.48 -1.08 -25.82
N PHE A 331 11.67 -1.51 -25.46
CA PHE A 331 11.91 -2.59 -24.47
C PHE A 331 12.51 -1.96 -23.22
N ALA A 332 12.11 -2.44 -22.04
CA ALA A 332 12.74 -2.03 -20.78
C ALA A 332 12.75 -3.15 -19.74
N LEU A 333 13.76 -3.09 -18.88
CA LEU A 333 14.01 -4.01 -17.78
C LEU A 333 14.53 -3.23 -16.59
N ASP A 334 13.93 -3.40 -15.42
CA ASP A 334 14.40 -2.87 -14.13
C ASP A 334 14.62 -4.02 -13.15
N LEU A 335 15.72 -3.97 -12.43
CA LEU A 335 16.03 -4.86 -11.31
C LEU A 335 16.33 -4.00 -10.09
N LEU A 336 15.62 -4.26 -8.98
CA LEU A 336 15.76 -3.52 -7.74
C LEU A 336 15.98 -4.49 -6.57
N TYR A 337 16.82 -4.07 -5.64
CA TYR A 337 17.06 -4.72 -4.36
C TYR A 337 16.61 -3.80 -3.25
N GLU A 338 15.83 -4.31 -2.30
CA GLU A 338 15.13 -3.52 -1.30
C GLU A 338 15.34 -4.10 0.10
N PRO A 339 16.47 -3.75 0.76
CA PRO A 339 16.72 -4.09 2.16
C PRO A 339 15.96 -3.14 3.08
N ILE A 340 15.34 -3.70 4.14
CA ILE A 340 14.59 -2.93 5.13
C ILE A 340 14.94 -3.46 6.51
N TRP A 341 15.15 -2.56 7.46
CA TRP A 341 15.28 -2.85 8.88
C TRP A 341 14.15 -2.16 9.63
N SER A 342 13.45 -2.90 10.46
CA SER A 342 12.34 -2.36 11.24
C SER A 342 12.41 -2.87 12.67
N TYR A 343 12.36 -1.96 13.61
CA TYR A 343 12.24 -2.23 15.02
C TYR A 343 10.95 -1.65 15.54
N THR A 344 10.10 -2.51 16.10
CA THR A 344 8.82 -2.10 16.71
C THR A 344 8.63 -2.79 18.03
N TRP A 345 7.77 -2.24 18.89
CA TRP A 345 7.42 -2.85 20.15
C TRP A 345 5.96 -2.58 20.52
N ALA A 346 5.41 -3.39 21.41
CA ALA A 346 4.12 -3.16 22.04
C ALA A 346 4.32 -2.65 23.47
N ASP A 347 3.48 -1.67 23.87
CA ASP A 347 3.52 -1.10 25.23
C ASP A 347 2.50 -1.78 26.15
N ALA A 348 2.81 -1.81 27.43
CA ALA A 348 1.88 -2.21 28.47
C ALA A 348 0.81 -1.14 28.69
N ALA A 349 -0.47 -1.47 28.56
CA ALA A 349 -1.60 -0.58 28.85
C ALA A 349 -1.77 -0.29 30.36
N GLY A 350 -1.27 -1.17 31.20
CA GLY A 350 -1.23 -1.08 32.65
C GLY A 350 -0.07 -1.92 33.20
N PRO A 351 0.18 -1.93 34.51
CA PRO A 351 1.19 -2.80 35.09
C PRO A 351 0.91 -4.28 34.79
N ILE A 352 1.92 -5.00 34.32
CA ILE A 352 1.82 -6.43 33.93
C ILE A 352 2.88 -7.22 34.70
N GLU A 353 2.48 -8.29 35.39
CA GLU A 353 3.41 -9.23 35.99
C GLU A 353 3.97 -10.19 34.94
N THR A 354 5.28 -10.33 34.89
CA THR A 354 5.97 -11.23 33.96
C THR A 354 6.00 -12.65 34.49
N ALA A 355 6.29 -13.62 33.62
CA ALA A 355 6.47 -15.01 34.01
C ALA A 355 7.59 -15.22 35.04
N THR A 356 8.50 -14.27 35.19
CA THR A 356 9.60 -14.30 36.19
C THR A 356 9.26 -13.56 37.47
N GLY A 357 8.02 -13.07 37.65
CA GLY A 357 7.57 -12.34 38.84
C GLY A 357 8.00 -10.87 38.90
N GLN A 358 8.54 -10.34 37.81
CA GLN A 358 8.82 -8.91 37.67
C GLN A 358 7.59 -8.15 37.15
N THR A 359 7.46 -6.88 37.46
CA THR A 359 6.38 -6.04 36.97
C THR A 359 6.88 -5.13 35.87
N ILE A 360 6.28 -5.22 34.68
CA ILE A 360 6.42 -4.23 33.60
C ILE A 360 5.47 -3.09 33.92
N PRO A 361 5.97 -1.83 34.11
CA PRO A 361 5.09 -0.71 34.40
C PRO A 361 4.29 -0.31 33.16
N THR A 362 3.21 0.47 33.34
CA THR A 362 2.45 1.08 32.25
C THR A 362 3.37 1.80 31.28
N GLY A 363 3.23 1.53 30.00
CA GLY A 363 4.07 2.06 28.92
C GLY A 363 5.46 1.41 28.82
N GLY A 364 5.74 0.36 29.60
CA GLY A 364 6.90 -0.49 29.41
C GLY A 364 6.69 -1.46 28.23
N LYS A 365 7.78 -1.96 27.67
CA LYS A 365 7.73 -2.83 26.51
C LYS A 365 7.32 -4.25 26.88
N THR A 366 6.25 -4.74 26.26
CA THR A 366 5.75 -6.10 26.45
C THR A 366 6.30 -7.08 25.43
N VAL A 367 6.37 -6.64 24.15
CA VAL A 367 6.92 -7.42 23.05
C VAL A 367 7.80 -6.50 22.21
N GLU A 368 8.91 -7.02 21.76
CA GLU A 368 9.84 -6.30 20.87
C GLU A 368 10.06 -7.14 19.61
N ASN A 369 10.07 -6.49 18.44
CA ASN A 369 10.20 -7.13 17.13
C ASN A 369 11.32 -6.46 16.34
N TRP A 370 12.24 -7.26 15.83
CA TRP A 370 13.28 -6.84 14.89
C TRP A 370 13.09 -7.55 13.58
N PHE A 371 12.73 -6.80 12.54
CA PHE A 371 12.56 -7.31 11.18
C PHE A 371 13.74 -6.93 10.30
N ARG A 372 14.15 -7.86 9.46
CA ARG A 372 15.14 -7.65 8.40
C ARG A 372 14.60 -8.20 7.10
N PHE A 373 14.33 -7.32 6.15
CA PHE A 373 13.82 -7.70 4.84
C PHE A 373 14.94 -7.70 3.81
N ASN A 374 14.82 -8.62 2.85
CA ASN A 374 15.67 -8.74 1.66
C ASN A 374 14.76 -8.94 0.45
N ASN A 375 14.13 -7.86 0.01
CA ASN A 375 13.19 -7.89 -1.09
C ASN A 375 13.89 -7.71 -2.43
N ALA A 376 13.33 -8.27 -3.49
CA ALA A 376 13.80 -8.10 -4.85
C ALA A 376 12.62 -7.81 -5.79
N ILE A 377 12.79 -6.86 -6.70
CA ILE A 377 11.78 -6.48 -7.67
C ILE A 377 12.36 -6.58 -9.06
N LEU A 378 11.68 -7.31 -9.94
CA LEU A 378 11.94 -7.37 -11.37
C LEU A 378 10.76 -6.77 -12.11
N ARG A 379 11.02 -5.84 -13.02
CA ARG A 379 10.03 -5.29 -13.93
C ARG A 379 10.54 -5.40 -15.36
N MET A 380 9.68 -5.82 -16.27
CA MET A 380 10.00 -5.86 -17.69
C MET A 380 8.81 -5.43 -18.52
N GLY A 381 9.09 -4.78 -19.64
CA GLY A 381 8.03 -4.29 -20.50
C GLY A 381 8.45 -4.10 -21.94
N LEU A 382 7.46 -4.25 -22.81
CA LEU A 382 7.54 -4.00 -24.23
C LEU A 382 6.41 -3.06 -24.63
N ALA A 383 6.72 -2.06 -25.44
CA ALA A 383 5.74 -1.21 -26.09
C ALA A 383 6.01 -1.16 -27.59
N GLN A 384 4.93 -1.12 -28.38
CA GLN A 384 4.97 -0.99 -29.83
C GLN A 384 3.96 0.09 -30.26
N ASP A 385 4.44 1.13 -30.91
CA ASP A 385 3.60 2.14 -31.56
C ASP A 385 3.43 1.82 -33.04
N LEU A 386 2.17 1.73 -33.48
CA LEU A 386 1.79 1.48 -34.86
C LEU A 386 1.16 2.75 -35.43
N PRO A 387 1.89 3.50 -36.28
CA PRO A 387 1.33 4.70 -36.89
C PRO A 387 0.22 4.30 -37.89
N PHE A 388 -0.86 5.06 -37.96
CA PHE A 388 -1.94 4.84 -38.91
C PHE A 388 -2.43 6.17 -39.46
N GLY A 389 -2.84 6.13 -40.73
CA GLY A 389 -3.33 7.32 -41.45
C GLY A 389 -2.24 8.37 -41.66
N ARG A 390 -2.66 9.66 -41.67
CA ARG A 390 -1.74 10.81 -41.84
C ARG A 390 -1.53 11.57 -40.49
N GLY A 391 -0.34 12.05 -40.25
CA GLY A 391 0.00 12.87 -39.09
C GLY A 391 0.44 12.04 -37.86
N THR A 392 0.10 12.49 -36.66
CA THR A 392 0.55 11.91 -35.37
C THR A 392 -0.37 10.82 -34.83
N LYS A 393 -1.21 10.22 -35.68
CA LYS A 393 -2.13 9.13 -35.26
C LYS A 393 -1.34 7.85 -35.03
N ALA A 394 -1.54 7.21 -33.89
CA ALA A 394 -0.89 5.93 -33.57
C ALA A 394 -1.78 5.06 -32.67
N VAL A 395 -1.67 3.75 -32.85
CA VAL A 395 -2.13 2.74 -31.89
C VAL A 395 -0.91 2.23 -31.15
N GLY A 396 -0.88 2.35 -29.85
CA GLY A 396 0.17 1.78 -29.01
C GLY A 396 -0.29 0.53 -28.31
N LEU A 397 0.54 -0.51 -28.31
CA LEU A 397 0.34 -1.76 -27.61
C LEU A 397 1.44 -1.90 -26.55
N GLN A 398 1.11 -2.40 -25.36
CA GLN A 398 2.04 -2.62 -24.28
C GLN A 398 1.81 -3.97 -23.63
N LEU A 399 2.89 -4.63 -23.26
CA LEU A 399 2.90 -5.84 -22.44
C LEU A 399 3.99 -5.71 -21.39
N GLY A 400 3.75 -6.22 -20.21
CA GLY A 400 4.73 -6.17 -19.14
C GLY A 400 4.49 -7.20 -18.07
N LEU A 401 5.49 -7.35 -17.20
CA LEU A 401 5.47 -8.21 -16.03
C LEU A 401 6.22 -7.52 -14.89
N ALA A 402 5.61 -7.48 -13.72
CA ALA A 402 6.26 -7.13 -12.48
C ALA A 402 6.28 -8.36 -11.56
N ILE A 403 7.44 -8.62 -10.94
CA ILE A 403 7.63 -9.67 -9.93
C ILE A 403 8.23 -9.01 -8.70
N HIS A 404 7.64 -9.25 -7.54
CA HIS A 404 8.13 -8.76 -6.25
C HIS A 404 8.29 -9.95 -5.31
N SER A 405 9.54 -10.30 -4.99
CA SER A 405 9.88 -11.28 -3.97
C SER A 405 10.08 -10.56 -2.64
N ILE A 406 9.28 -10.92 -1.66
CA ILE A 406 9.32 -10.38 -0.31
C ILE A 406 9.82 -11.48 0.60
N ASN A 407 10.91 -11.21 1.33
CA ASN A 407 11.50 -12.15 2.27
C ASN A 407 11.94 -11.40 3.50
N TYR A 408 11.62 -11.92 4.68
CA TYR A 408 12.09 -11.33 5.93
C TYR A 408 12.39 -12.36 6.99
N SER A 409 13.28 -11.99 7.91
CA SER A 409 13.47 -12.62 9.21
C SER A 409 12.91 -11.73 10.31
N LEU A 410 12.30 -12.33 11.31
CA LEU A 410 11.83 -11.70 12.53
C LEU A 410 12.52 -12.33 13.74
N ASP A 411 13.18 -11.50 14.53
CA ASP A 411 13.57 -11.83 15.90
C ASP A 411 12.57 -11.14 16.84
N GLN A 412 11.84 -11.93 17.65
CA GLN A 412 10.86 -11.42 18.58
C GLN A 412 11.24 -11.80 20.01
N ARG A 413 11.09 -10.84 20.92
CA ARG A 413 11.23 -11.03 22.36
C ARG A 413 9.91 -10.70 23.05
N ASP A 414 9.37 -11.67 23.77
CA ASP A 414 8.24 -11.51 24.68
C ASP A 414 8.77 -11.29 26.11
N ASN A 415 8.67 -10.05 26.57
CA ASN A 415 9.13 -9.65 27.90
C ASN A 415 8.15 -10.12 29.00
N VAL A 416 6.88 -10.37 28.68
CA VAL A 416 5.87 -10.86 29.63
C VAL A 416 6.08 -12.35 29.87
N GLY A 417 6.20 -13.13 28.81
CA GLY A 417 6.43 -14.58 28.86
C GLY A 417 7.90 -14.96 29.09
N ALA A 418 8.83 -13.98 29.06
CA ALA A 418 10.28 -14.19 29.12
C ALA A 418 10.77 -15.19 28.05
N THR A 419 10.22 -15.09 26.83
CA THR A 419 10.53 -15.99 25.72
C THR A 419 11.05 -15.24 24.50
N THR A 420 11.80 -15.93 23.66
CA THR A 420 12.28 -15.43 22.36
C THR A 420 11.84 -16.37 21.24
N ARG A 421 11.62 -15.82 20.05
CA ARG A 421 11.22 -16.56 18.87
C ARG A 421 11.88 -15.97 17.64
N GLY A 422 12.40 -16.83 16.76
CA GLY A 422 12.81 -16.46 15.39
C GLY A 422 11.81 -17.00 14.37
N LEU A 423 11.62 -16.26 13.29
CA LEU A 423 10.73 -16.63 12.18
C LEU A 423 11.31 -16.11 10.87
N ASP A 424 11.34 -16.96 9.85
CA ASP A 424 11.66 -16.59 8.48
C ASP A 424 10.44 -16.81 7.59
N GLU A 425 10.04 -15.78 6.85
CA GLU A 425 8.90 -15.86 5.94
C GLU A 425 9.21 -15.18 4.60
N GLY A 426 8.51 -15.64 3.57
CA GLY A 426 8.61 -15.04 2.26
C GLY A 426 7.52 -15.48 1.31
N TRP A 427 7.23 -14.61 0.33
CA TRP A 427 6.30 -14.89 -0.76
C TRP A 427 6.68 -14.11 -2.01
N VAL A 428 6.09 -14.50 -3.13
CA VAL A 428 6.31 -13.83 -4.42
C VAL A 428 4.99 -13.36 -4.98
N GLU A 429 4.94 -12.07 -5.31
CA GLU A 429 3.85 -11.45 -6.06
C GLU A 429 4.27 -11.30 -7.51
N TRP A 430 3.39 -11.60 -8.43
CA TRP A 430 3.63 -11.39 -9.84
C TRP A 430 2.41 -10.78 -10.52
N ALA A 431 2.67 -9.84 -11.39
CA ALA A 431 1.66 -9.01 -11.99
C ALA A 431 1.93 -8.83 -13.50
N PRO A 432 1.32 -9.64 -14.37
CA PRO A 432 1.25 -9.34 -15.78
C PRO A 432 0.42 -8.08 -16.00
N THR A 433 0.89 -7.25 -16.93
CA THR A 433 0.28 -5.98 -17.29
C THR A 433 0.13 -5.90 -18.80
N TRP A 434 -0.86 -5.14 -19.26
CA TRP A 434 -1.05 -4.83 -20.66
C TRP A 434 -1.61 -3.42 -20.82
N GLY A 435 -1.41 -2.85 -22.01
CA GLY A 435 -1.89 -1.51 -22.33
C GLY A 435 -2.24 -1.36 -23.79
N LEU A 436 -3.22 -0.50 -24.03
CA LEU A 436 -3.63 -0.04 -25.36
C LEU A 436 -3.71 1.48 -25.34
N SER A 437 -3.15 2.15 -26.33
CA SER A 437 -3.31 3.60 -26.49
C SER A 437 -3.78 3.95 -27.89
N LEU A 438 -4.66 4.94 -27.98
CA LEU A 438 -5.12 5.55 -29.21
C LEU A 438 -4.76 7.03 -29.17
N ARG A 439 -3.87 7.45 -30.05
CA ARG A 439 -3.37 8.82 -30.12
C ARG A 439 -3.93 9.52 -31.35
N PHE A 440 -4.52 10.68 -31.12
CA PHE A 440 -5.03 11.59 -32.13
C PHE A 440 -4.45 13.00 -31.89
N PRO A 441 -4.49 13.91 -32.88
CA PRO A 441 -3.94 15.26 -32.69
C PRO A 441 -4.59 16.07 -31.56
N ALA A 442 -5.88 15.85 -31.29
CA ALA A 442 -6.67 16.61 -30.32
C ALA A 442 -6.92 15.87 -28.98
N TRP A 443 -6.65 14.59 -28.91
CA TRP A 443 -6.89 13.79 -27.72
C TRP A 443 -6.14 12.47 -27.77
N GLU A 444 -5.93 11.90 -26.61
CA GLU A 444 -5.34 10.58 -26.45
C GLU A 444 -6.14 9.77 -25.41
N VAL A 445 -6.44 8.52 -25.76
CA VAL A 445 -7.02 7.55 -24.82
C VAL A 445 -6.01 6.45 -24.56
N ARG A 446 -5.84 6.07 -23.30
CA ARG A 446 -5.01 4.95 -22.87
C ARG A 446 -5.85 4.02 -21.99
N TYR A 447 -5.74 2.76 -22.24
CA TYR A 447 -6.26 1.71 -21.37
C TYR A 447 -5.08 0.89 -20.82
N ARG A 448 -5.18 0.51 -19.57
CA ARG A 448 -4.25 -0.37 -18.89
C ARG A 448 -5.01 -1.41 -18.10
N GLY A 449 -4.53 -2.65 -18.15
CA GLY A 449 -4.96 -3.74 -17.28
C GLY A 449 -3.79 -4.37 -16.54
N GLN A 450 -4.06 -4.92 -15.38
CA GLN A 450 -3.10 -5.64 -14.54
C GLN A 450 -3.82 -6.72 -13.74
N VAL A 451 -3.18 -7.87 -13.56
CA VAL A 451 -3.63 -8.93 -12.64
C VAL A 451 -2.50 -9.21 -11.66
N THR A 452 -2.72 -9.00 -10.37
CA THR A 452 -1.75 -9.33 -9.33
C THR A 452 -2.13 -10.64 -8.67
N ASN A 453 -1.16 -11.54 -8.53
CA ASN A 453 -1.26 -12.87 -7.93
C ASN A 453 -0.15 -13.05 -6.89
N GLY A 454 -0.22 -14.13 -6.10
CA GLY A 454 0.80 -14.44 -5.09
C GLY A 454 0.45 -13.92 -3.70
N THR A 455 -0.77 -13.40 -3.53
CA THR A 455 -1.30 -12.94 -2.25
C THR A 455 -2.60 -13.68 -1.94
N GLY A 456 -3.13 -13.45 -0.74
CA GLY A 456 -4.32 -14.09 -0.28
C GLY A 456 -5.21 -13.18 0.58
N ARG A 457 -6.20 -13.78 1.16
CA ARG A 457 -6.99 -13.23 2.26
C ARG A 457 -6.96 -14.21 3.42
N PRO A 458 -7.10 -13.76 4.67
CA PRO A 458 -7.28 -14.65 5.79
C PRO A 458 -8.46 -15.59 5.53
N GLY A 459 -8.20 -16.89 5.66
CA GLY A 459 -9.24 -17.91 5.60
C GLY A 459 -10.14 -17.83 6.81
N VAL A 460 -11.38 -18.25 6.64
CA VAL A 460 -12.32 -18.43 7.73
C VAL A 460 -11.95 -19.70 8.48
N PHE A 461 -11.50 -19.57 9.72
CA PHE A 461 -11.33 -20.72 10.58
C PHE A 461 -12.71 -21.23 11.01
N ALA A 462 -13.19 -22.28 10.38
CA ALA A 462 -14.36 -23.00 10.84
C ALA A 462 -13.92 -23.98 11.92
N GLY A 463 -14.03 -23.60 13.17
CA GLY A 463 -13.91 -24.55 14.24
C GLY A 463 -12.81 -24.29 15.24
N GLY A 464 -13.19 -23.76 16.27
CA GLY A 464 -12.55 -23.72 17.56
C GLY A 464 -13.50 -22.98 18.46
N ILE A 465 -14.34 -23.73 19.18
CA ILE A 465 -15.03 -23.15 20.32
C ILE A 465 -13.91 -22.73 21.25
N ALA A 466 -13.62 -21.42 21.27
CA ALA A 466 -12.71 -20.89 22.27
C ALA A 466 -13.37 -21.13 23.63
N VAL A 467 -12.79 -22.00 24.43
CA VAL A 467 -13.10 -22.03 25.86
C VAL A 467 -12.56 -20.69 26.38
N ALA A 468 -13.44 -19.83 26.86
CA ALA A 468 -13.06 -18.53 27.40
C ALA A 468 -12.11 -18.75 28.58
N GLU A 469 -10.80 -18.59 28.32
CA GLU A 469 -9.92 -18.21 29.43
C GLU A 469 -10.33 -16.79 29.84
N PRO A 470 -10.48 -16.52 31.13
CA PRO A 470 -10.77 -15.17 31.60
C PRO A 470 -9.66 -14.26 31.02
N LEU A 471 -10.05 -13.32 30.17
CA LEU A 471 -9.18 -12.27 29.67
C LEU A 471 -8.56 -11.61 30.91
N ARG A 472 -7.31 -11.93 31.22
CA ARG A 472 -6.55 -11.21 32.22
C ARG A 472 -6.44 -9.79 31.66
N GLY A 473 -7.24 -8.88 32.26
CA GLY A 473 -7.35 -7.51 31.79
C GLY A 473 -5.99 -6.92 31.48
N ASN A 474 -5.88 -6.17 30.44
CA ASN A 474 -4.74 -5.39 29.96
C ASN A 474 -3.72 -6.11 29.05
N VAL A 475 -3.93 -7.33 28.61
CA VAL A 475 -3.09 -7.95 27.57
C VAL A 475 -3.91 -8.10 26.31
N LEU A 476 -3.45 -7.49 25.22
CA LEU A 476 -3.94 -7.75 23.87
C LEU A 476 -3.62 -9.19 23.52
N VAL A 477 -4.65 -10.02 23.47
CA VAL A 477 -4.54 -11.37 22.96
C VAL A 477 -4.88 -11.32 21.47
N ALA A 478 -3.86 -11.50 20.64
CA ALA A 478 -4.07 -11.73 19.21
C ALA A 478 -4.94 -12.98 18.99
N PRO A 479 -5.72 -13.04 17.89
CA PRO A 479 -6.52 -14.23 17.58
C PRO A 479 -5.65 -15.48 17.63
N ASN A 480 -6.05 -16.47 18.42
CA ASN A 480 -5.39 -17.77 18.50
C ASN A 480 -5.67 -18.56 17.21
N GLY A 481 -4.64 -18.75 16.40
CA GLY A 481 -4.70 -19.68 15.28
C GLY A 481 -3.80 -19.22 14.12
N PRO A 482 -3.29 -20.15 13.32
CA PRO A 482 -2.59 -19.80 12.11
C PRO A 482 -3.55 -19.09 11.16
N LEU A 483 -3.13 -17.95 10.61
CA LEU A 483 -3.82 -17.32 9.49
C LEU A 483 -3.74 -18.26 8.30
N THR A 484 -4.83 -18.96 8.00
CA THR A 484 -4.94 -19.67 6.72
C THR A 484 -5.26 -18.63 5.66
N LEU A 485 -4.39 -18.55 4.64
CA LEU A 485 -4.61 -17.65 3.51
C LEU A 485 -5.26 -18.44 2.38
N SER A 486 -6.40 -17.96 1.89
CA SER A 486 -6.96 -18.41 0.62
C SER A 486 -6.45 -17.51 -0.50
N GLY A 487 -5.90 -18.11 -1.56
CA GLY A 487 -5.37 -17.35 -2.71
C GLY A 487 -6.43 -16.48 -3.36
N VAL A 488 -6.11 -15.23 -3.64
CA VAL A 488 -6.95 -14.29 -4.36
C VAL A 488 -6.16 -13.58 -5.46
N ARG A 489 -6.88 -13.06 -6.45
CA ARG A 489 -6.33 -12.22 -7.52
C ARG A 489 -6.87 -10.82 -7.39
N VAL A 490 -6.02 -9.85 -7.59
CA VAL A 490 -6.43 -8.45 -7.74
C VAL A 490 -6.38 -8.09 -9.22
N MET A 491 -7.51 -7.68 -9.77
CA MET A 491 -7.61 -7.21 -11.14
C MET A 491 -7.80 -5.70 -11.16
N THR A 492 -6.95 -4.99 -11.87
CA THR A 492 -6.98 -3.52 -11.95
C THR A 492 -7.12 -3.08 -13.39
N HIS A 493 -7.99 -2.11 -13.62
CA HIS A 493 -8.21 -1.44 -14.91
C HIS A 493 -8.13 0.06 -14.73
N GLN A 494 -7.51 0.74 -15.67
CA GLN A 494 -7.50 2.19 -15.74
C GLN A 494 -7.67 2.65 -17.18
N VAL A 495 -8.55 3.62 -17.38
CA VAL A 495 -8.69 4.34 -18.65
C VAL A 495 -8.27 5.77 -18.41
N SER A 496 -7.34 6.28 -19.22
CA SER A 496 -6.93 7.68 -19.14
C SER A 496 -7.26 8.38 -20.44
N VAL A 497 -7.86 9.54 -20.33
CA VAL A 497 -8.16 10.40 -21.48
C VAL A 497 -7.48 11.74 -21.26
N SER A 498 -6.75 12.24 -22.24
CA SER A 498 -6.07 13.54 -22.17
C SER A 498 -6.42 14.40 -23.38
N PHE A 499 -6.65 15.69 -23.12
CA PHE A 499 -7.01 16.69 -24.10
C PHE A 499 -6.02 17.86 -23.98
N PRO A 500 -5.13 18.09 -24.97
CA PRO A 500 -4.29 19.26 -24.97
C PRO A 500 -5.12 20.53 -25.14
N PHE A 501 -4.73 21.60 -24.44
CA PHE A 501 -5.28 22.94 -24.62
C PHE A 501 -4.15 23.96 -24.72
N ARG A 502 -4.46 25.12 -25.30
CA ARG A 502 -3.52 26.25 -25.49
C ARG A 502 -3.81 27.36 -24.50
#